data_d02a9a8ba315d66ea7158c62229ef714
#
_entry.id   d02a9a8ba315d66ea7158c62229ef714
#
_cell.length_a   1.000
_cell.length_b   1.000
_cell.length_c   1.000
_cell.angle_alpha   90.00
_cell.angle_beta   90.00
_cell.angle_gamma   90.00
#
_symmetry.space_group_name_H-M   'P 1'
#
loop_
_entity.id
_entity.type
_entity.pdbx_description
1 polymer ?
#
loop_
_entity_poly.entity_id
_entity_poly.type
_entity_poly.pdbx_seq_one_letter_code
_entity_poly.pdbx_strand_id
1 'polypeptide(L)'
;MPIERQTRFKHAPGGRVAALLCRLWYDIVMVTISKKREEKLAGLVREFFAAHPEVRLVAVTGSAGKASAKISIGTVLAQQFNIQLGNDEPKTKADVLLQMMGVKMPERGLFKWWKVIRAVKRRIEAEKPEIQIIVQEFNPKEAGYNEWFKSYVMPDIAVVTSVTNGRMQVEHSLEEVASEMISLANFSRMAMINRDDIDGRFAGFLTNPNITTYGSDPVAEYNFDDRSFSLTDGHHGFILSPENADGLEVDVKLIGEHNIRPAIVAAAVGYALGETEENIKKGVEHLRPLPGRMNLLKGADNTWLIDDSYSSTPLTALAALQSLYRIETPQRIAVLGNMNGLRGVFEQAHAELGSHCSPDLLDWVVTVGEKANQYLAPAARQKGCQVKECKNAIEAGSFVRDKLKSEGIALFKGSSGGVWLEEAIKINLHSTEDDKKLVRQTPEWIARKNQFFSQFKD
;
A
#
# COMPACT_ATOMS: atom_id res chain seq x y z
N MET A 1 -38.40 43.82 39.81
CA MET A 1 -37.02 43.38 40.04
C MET A 1 -36.98 41.88 39.93
N PRO A 2 -36.40 41.30 38.90
CA PRO A 2 -35.91 39.94 38.94
C PRO A 2 -34.39 39.88 38.71
N ILE A 3 -33.79 38.99 39.43
CA ILE A 3 -32.36 38.75 39.61
C ILE A 3 -31.83 37.93 38.43
N GLU A 4 -30.89 38.53 37.68
CA GLU A 4 -30.04 37.82 36.70
C GLU A 4 -29.17 36.79 37.41
N ARG A 5 -29.27 35.51 37.02
CA ARG A 5 -28.29 34.46 37.28
C ARG A 5 -27.45 34.22 36.06
N GLN A 6 -26.26 34.78 36.04
CA GLN A 6 -25.17 34.37 35.18
C GLN A 6 -24.69 32.95 35.55
N THR A 7 -24.96 31.98 34.72
CA THR A 7 -24.34 30.65 34.81
C THR A 7 -23.12 30.62 33.94
N ARG A 8 -21.96 30.74 34.54
CA ARG A 8 -20.64 30.42 33.94
C ARG A 8 -20.57 28.92 33.66
N PHE A 9 -20.58 28.50 32.39
CA PHE A 9 -20.19 27.17 32.02
C PHE A 9 -18.66 27.06 32.08
N LYS A 10 -18.17 26.39 33.11
CA LYS A 10 -16.78 25.92 33.23
C LYS A 10 -16.53 24.84 32.17
N HIS A 11 -15.37 24.89 31.52
CA HIS A 11 -14.84 23.87 30.63
C HIS A 11 -14.91 22.50 31.30
N ALA A 12 -15.73 21.59 30.77
CA ALA A 12 -15.76 20.20 31.17
C ALA A 12 -14.77 19.39 30.32
N PRO A 13 -13.98 18.49 30.91
CA PRO A 13 -13.01 17.65 30.19
C PRO A 13 -13.69 16.45 29.52
N GLY A 14 -14.80 16.67 28.82
CA GLY A 14 -15.60 15.60 28.19
C GLY A 14 -15.23 15.27 26.74
N GLY A 15 -14.53 16.15 26.05
CA GLY A 15 -14.23 15.95 24.62
C GLY A 15 -13.28 14.79 24.31
N ARG A 16 -12.30 14.54 25.18
CA ARG A 16 -11.36 13.42 25.00
C ARG A 16 -11.98 12.05 25.35
N VAL A 17 -12.84 12.03 26.36
CA VAL A 17 -13.55 10.79 26.78
C VAL A 17 -14.64 10.44 25.76
N ALA A 18 -15.38 11.41 25.21
CA ALA A 18 -16.35 11.18 24.15
C ALA A 18 -15.67 10.74 22.84
N ALA A 19 -14.53 11.30 22.46
CA ALA A 19 -13.75 10.84 21.31
C ALA A 19 -13.14 9.44 21.54
N LEU A 20 -12.71 9.13 22.76
CA LEU A 20 -12.23 7.79 23.15
C LEU A 20 -13.36 6.77 23.17
N LEU A 21 -14.52 7.15 23.70
CA LEU A 21 -15.73 6.31 23.72
C LEU A 21 -16.32 6.15 22.31
N CYS A 22 -16.34 7.18 21.47
CA CYS A 22 -16.69 7.03 20.05
C CYS A 22 -15.68 6.15 19.29
N ARG A 23 -14.40 6.22 19.61
CA ARG A 23 -13.36 5.36 19.02
C ARG A 23 -13.48 3.93 19.54
N LEU A 24 -13.65 3.73 20.83
CA LEU A 24 -13.96 2.43 21.45
C LEU A 24 -15.31 1.88 20.97
N TRP A 25 -16.33 2.75 20.82
CA TRP A 25 -17.62 2.35 20.26
C TRP A 25 -17.53 2.04 18.77
N TYR A 26 -16.72 2.77 18.00
CA TYR A 26 -16.43 2.47 16.60
C TYR A 26 -15.63 1.17 16.44
N ASP A 27 -14.67 0.89 17.34
CA ASP A 27 -13.89 -0.35 17.36
C ASP A 27 -14.71 -1.55 17.90
N ILE A 28 -15.63 -1.34 18.84
CA ILE A 28 -16.54 -2.35 19.39
C ILE A 28 -17.75 -2.58 18.46
N VAL A 29 -18.15 -1.57 17.70
CA VAL A 29 -19.31 -1.57 16.80
C VAL A 29 -18.94 -1.94 15.37
N MET A 30 -17.67 -1.90 14.98
CA MET A 30 -17.16 -2.57 13.78
C MET A 30 -17.28 -4.08 14.01
N VAL A 31 -18.29 -4.64 13.40
CA VAL A 31 -18.74 -6.04 13.40
C VAL A 31 -17.68 -6.98 13.94
N THR A 32 -17.61 -7.16 15.24
CA THR A 32 -16.82 -8.24 15.85
C THR A 32 -17.54 -9.53 15.45
N ILE A 33 -17.07 -10.12 14.38
CA ILE A 33 -17.50 -11.45 14.00
C ILE A 33 -17.15 -12.35 15.18
N SER A 34 -18.13 -13.09 15.72
CA SER A 34 -17.80 -13.99 16.81
C SER A 34 -16.75 -14.99 16.35
N LYS A 35 -15.77 -15.28 17.18
CA LYS A 35 -14.68 -16.26 16.92
C LYS A 35 -15.24 -17.56 16.33
N LYS A 36 -16.38 -18.04 16.82
CA LYS A 36 -17.07 -19.22 16.31
C LYS A 36 -17.51 -19.11 14.84
N ARG A 37 -17.91 -17.91 14.39
CA ARG A 37 -18.29 -17.68 12.98
C ARG A 37 -17.07 -17.62 12.07
N GLU A 38 -16.01 -17.02 12.56
CA GLU A 38 -14.72 -16.92 11.85
C GLU A 38 -14.13 -18.32 11.64
N GLU A 39 -14.12 -19.16 12.68
CA GLU A 39 -13.69 -20.56 12.61
C GLU A 39 -14.58 -21.39 11.66
N LYS A 40 -15.91 -21.19 11.72
CA LYS A 40 -16.83 -21.85 10.78
C LYS A 40 -16.55 -21.46 9.33
N LEU A 41 -16.33 -20.18 9.06
CA LEU A 41 -16.00 -19.70 7.72
C LEU A 41 -14.66 -20.25 7.24
N ALA A 42 -13.66 -20.29 8.10
CA ALA A 42 -12.37 -20.89 7.81
C ALA A 42 -12.46 -22.39 7.48
N GLY A 43 -13.31 -23.12 8.21
CA GLY A 43 -13.62 -24.51 7.90
C GLY A 43 -14.21 -24.69 6.51
N LEU A 44 -15.15 -23.81 6.11
CA LEU A 44 -15.74 -23.85 4.75
C LEU A 44 -14.71 -23.50 3.66
N VAL A 45 -13.78 -22.56 3.92
CA VAL A 45 -12.70 -22.27 2.97
C VAL A 45 -11.76 -23.46 2.82
N ARG A 46 -11.44 -24.16 3.92
CA ARG A 46 -10.69 -25.42 3.86
C ARG A 46 -11.42 -26.49 3.04
N GLU A 47 -12.74 -26.65 3.23
CA GLU A 47 -13.57 -27.55 2.43
C GLU A 47 -13.53 -27.19 0.95
N PHE A 48 -13.55 -25.89 0.61
CA PHE A 48 -13.44 -25.43 -0.78
C PHE A 48 -12.13 -25.87 -1.44
N PHE A 49 -10.97 -25.62 -0.81
CA PHE A 49 -9.69 -26.03 -1.38
C PHE A 49 -9.51 -27.56 -1.39
N ALA A 50 -10.17 -28.29 -0.48
CA ALA A 50 -10.18 -29.75 -0.52
C ALA A 50 -11.07 -30.32 -1.66
N ALA A 51 -12.18 -29.66 -1.98
CA ALA A 51 -13.08 -30.03 -3.08
C ALA A 51 -12.52 -29.61 -4.46
N HIS A 52 -11.69 -28.56 -4.50
CA HIS A 52 -11.13 -27.95 -5.71
C HIS A 52 -9.60 -27.85 -5.64
N PRO A 53 -8.86 -28.96 -5.63
CA PRO A 53 -7.38 -28.97 -5.52
C PRO A 53 -6.68 -28.35 -6.73
N GLU A 54 -7.39 -28.16 -7.84
CA GLU A 54 -6.91 -27.44 -9.03
C GLU A 54 -6.85 -25.92 -8.86
N VAL A 55 -7.58 -25.36 -7.88
CA VAL A 55 -7.56 -23.90 -7.61
C VAL A 55 -6.30 -23.55 -6.82
N ARG A 56 -5.46 -22.72 -7.41
CA ARG A 56 -4.20 -22.26 -6.80
C ARG A 56 -4.42 -21.01 -5.95
N LEU A 57 -3.68 -20.93 -4.84
CA LEU A 57 -3.68 -19.76 -3.95
C LEU A 57 -2.31 -19.08 -3.97
N VAL A 58 -2.27 -17.84 -4.46
CA VAL A 58 -1.13 -16.93 -4.32
C VAL A 58 -1.40 -15.97 -3.18
N ALA A 59 -0.65 -16.06 -2.10
CA ALA A 59 -0.79 -15.25 -0.90
C ALA A 59 0.27 -14.15 -0.88
N VAL A 60 -0.14 -12.90 -0.64
CA VAL A 60 0.78 -11.74 -0.62
C VAL A 60 0.78 -11.12 0.76
N THR A 61 1.94 -11.01 1.40
CA THR A 61 2.12 -10.37 2.71
C THR A 61 3.31 -9.40 2.72
N GLY A 62 3.49 -8.68 3.82
CA GLY A 62 4.58 -7.72 4.03
C GLY A 62 4.11 -6.41 4.65
N SER A 63 5.03 -5.58 5.07
CA SER A 63 4.75 -4.28 5.70
C SER A 63 4.30 -3.23 4.69
N ALA A 64 4.85 -3.24 3.46
CA ALA A 64 4.55 -2.33 2.36
C ALA A 64 4.50 -3.07 1.01
N GLY A 65 3.97 -2.45 -0.05
CA GLY A 65 4.01 -3.01 -1.42
C GLY A 65 2.96 -4.07 -1.75
N LYS A 66 2.26 -4.65 -0.77
CA LYS A 66 1.30 -5.76 -0.95
C LYS A 66 0.27 -5.54 -2.06
N ALA A 67 -0.43 -4.41 -2.03
CA ALA A 67 -1.48 -4.13 -3.01
C ALA A 67 -0.93 -4.00 -4.44
N SER A 68 0.24 -3.37 -4.60
CA SER A 68 0.91 -3.28 -5.90
C SER A 68 1.31 -4.67 -6.39
N ALA A 69 1.95 -5.48 -5.56
CA ALA A 69 2.32 -6.85 -5.91
C ALA A 69 1.09 -7.71 -6.26
N LYS A 70 0.04 -7.67 -5.44
CA LYS A 70 -1.23 -8.37 -5.70
C LYS A 70 -1.84 -8.01 -7.06
N ILE A 71 -1.92 -6.72 -7.37
CA ILE A 71 -2.50 -6.25 -8.63
C ILE A 71 -1.60 -6.61 -9.82
N SER A 72 -0.27 -6.46 -9.69
CA SER A 72 0.67 -6.82 -10.75
C SER A 72 0.63 -8.32 -11.04
N ILE A 73 0.65 -9.17 -10.02
CA ILE A 73 0.51 -10.63 -10.14
C ILE A 73 -0.81 -10.97 -10.83
N GLY A 74 -1.91 -10.37 -10.38
CA GLY A 74 -3.21 -10.59 -11.01
C GLY A 74 -3.26 -10.14 -12.47
N THR A 75 -2.62 -9.02 -12.82
CA THR A 75 -2.58 -8.50 -14.21
C THR A 75 -1.81 -9.44 -15.14
N VAL A 76 -0.67 -9.98 -14.68
CA VAL A 76 0.10 -10.96 -15.44
C VAL A 76 -0.70 -12.25 -15.58
N LEU A 77 -1.14 -12.86 -14.49
CA LEU A 77 -1.86 -14.14 -14.52
C LEU A 77 -3.18 -14.09 -15.30
N ALA A 78 -3.83 -12.93 -15.38
CA ALA A 78 -5.07 -12.75 -16.15
C ALA A 78 -4.88 -12.87 -17.68
N GLN A 79 -3.64 -12.94 -18.16
CA GLN A 79 -3.40 -13.15 -19.59
C GLN A 79 -3.73 -14.58 -20.02
N GLN A 80 -3.67 -15.54 -19.09
CA GLN A 80 -3.90 -16.96 -19.38
C GLN A 80 -4.98 -17.59 -18.48
N PHE A 81 -5.11 -17.14 -17.25
CA PHE A 81 -5.93 -17.79 -16.22
C PHE A 81 -7.15 -16.97 -15.82
N ASN A 82 -8.22 -17.66 -15.43
CA ASN A 82 -9.34 -17.04 -14.74
C ASN A 82 -8.94 -16.78 -13.28
N ILE A 83 -8.71 -15.52 -12.94
CA ILE A 83 -8.22 -15.11 -11.63
C ILE A 83 -9.32 -14.48 -10.77
N GLN A 84 -9.16 -14.61 -9.45
CA GLN A 84 -9.89 -13.83 -8.46
C GLN A 84 -8.93 -13.03 -7.63
N LEU A 85 -9.11 -11.70 -7.62
CA LEU A 85 -8.38 -10.78 -6.76
C LEU A 85 -9.22 -10.39 -5.55
N GLY A 86 -8.63 -10.37 -4.37
CA GLY A 86 -9.22 -9.68 -3.21
C GLY A 86 -9.36 -8.18 -3.51
N ASN A 87 -10.58 -7.63 -3.44
CA ASN A 87 -10.86 -6.28 -3.94
C ASN A 87 -10.22 -5.17 -3.10
N ASP A 88 -10.29 -5.27 -1.78
CA ASP A 88 -9.83 -4.25 -0.84
C ASP A 88 -8.73 -4.75 0.09
N GLU A 89 -8.07 -3.84 0.81
CA GLU A 89 -7.19 -4.20 1.91
C GLU A 89 -8.03 -4.88 3.02
N PRO A 90 -7.77 -6.18 3.34
CA PRO A 90 -8.56 -6.90 4.32
C PRO A 90 -8.31 -6.34 5.73
N LYS A 91 -9.39 -6.11 6.47
CA LYS A 91 -9.34 -5.54 7.83
C LYS A 91 -9.35 -6.62 8.92
N THR A 92 -9.95 -7.77 8.63
CA THR A 92 -10.15 -8.91 9.55
C THR A 92 -9.79 -10.23 8.87
N LYS A 93 -9.60 -11.29 9.65
CA LYS A 93 -9.42 -12.67 9.13
C LYS A 93 -10.62 -13.10 8.26
N ALA A 94 -11.82 -12.72 8.67
CA ALA A 94 -13.03 -13.03 7.90
C ALA A 94 -13.09 -12.27 6.56
N ASP A 95 -12.56 -11.05 6.47
CA ASP A 95 -12.43 -10.36 5.18
C ASP A 95 -11.55 -11.16 4.21
N VAL A 96 -10.40 -11.68 4.69
CA VAL A 96 -9.51 -12.54 3.89
C VAL A 96 -10.25 -13.77 3.38
N LEU A 97 -10.93 -14.49 4.28
CA LEU A 97 -11.67 -15.70 3.93
C LEU A 97 -12.79 -15.43 2.92
N LEU A 98 -13.55 -14.35 3.11
CA LEU A 98 -14.64 -13.98 2.20
C LEU A 98 -14.12 -13.50 0.85
N GLN A 99 -13.01 -12.78 0.82
CA GLN A 99 -12.38 -12.36 -0.43
C GLN A 99 -11.86 -13.57 -1.22
N MET A 100 -11.28 -14.60 -0.56
CA MET A 100 -10.92 -15.86 -1.21
C MET A 100 -12.14 -16.57 -1.82
N MET A 101 -13.30 -16.43 -1.20
CA MET A 101 -14.55 -16.98 -1.71
C MET A 101 -15.30 -16.04 -2.66
N GLY A 102 -14.75 -14.87 -3.02
CA GLY A 102 -15.40 -13.87 -3.87
C GLY A 102 -16.74 -13.38 -3.32
N VAL A 103 -16.89 -13.38 -2.00
CA VAL A 103 -18.12 -12.99 -1.31
C VAL A 103 -17.86 -11.71 -0.51
N LYS A 104 -18.73 -10.72 -0.67
CA LYS A 104 -18.60 -9.47 0.09
C LYS A 104 -18.96 -9.67 1.56
N MET A 105 -18.24 -8.95 2.44
CA MET A 105 -18.60 -8.86 3.86
C MET A 105 -20.02 -8.35 3.99
N PRO A 106 -20.91 -9.03 4.76
CA PRO A 106 -22.28 -8.58 4.92
C PRO A 106 -22.33 -7.33 5.80
N GLU A 107 -23.20 -6.41 5.46
CA GLU A 107 -23.62 -5.38 6.40
C GLU A 107 -24.34 -6.04 7.60
N ARG A 108 -24.57 -5.33 8.72
CA ARG A 108 -25.16 -5.86 9.94
C ARG A 108 -26.45 -6.68 9.72
N GLY A 109 -26.59 -7.80 10.43
CA GLY A 109 -27.82 -8.62 10.47
C GLY A 109 -27.56 -10.13 10.31
N LEU A 110 -28.25 -10.95 11.12
CA LEU A 110 -28.15 -12.42 11.10
C LEU A 110 -28.59 -13.02 9.75
N PHE A 111 -29.61 -12.47 9.14
CA PHE A 111 -30.13 -12.90 7.82
C PHE A 111 -29.11 -12.72 6.69
N LYS A 112 -28.27 -11.67 6.78
CA LYS A 112 -27.23 -11.40 5.79
C LYS A 112 -26.11 -12.45 5.88
N TRP A 113 -25.78 -12.93 7.09
CA TRP A 113 -24.83 -14.02 7.30
C TRP A 113 -25.29 -15.37 6.72
N TRP A 114 -26.57 -15.69 6.82
CA TRP A 114 -27.09 -16.89 6.19
C TRP A 114 -26.89 -16.88 4.66
N LYS A 115 -27.13 -15.72 4.01
CA LYS A 115 -26.87 -15.55 2.57
C LYS A 115 -25.40 -15.74 2.22
N VAL A 116 -24.49 -15.21 3.04
CA VAL A 116 -23.03 -15.37 2.88
C VAL A 116 -22.64 -16.83 2.95
N ILE A 117 -23.04 -17.53 4.00
CA ILE A 117 -22.73 -18.98 4.16
C ILE A 117 -23.30 -19.80 3.00
N ARG A 118 -24.53 -19.49 2.54
CA ARG A 118 -25.12 -20.14 1.38
C ARG A 118 -24.34 -19.87 0.08
N ALA A 119 -23.85 -18.65 -0.10
CA ALA A 119 -23.01 -18.31 -1.27
C ALA A 119 -21.68 -19.07 -1.26
N VAL A 120 -21.02 -19.15 -0.07
CA VAL A 120 -19.78 -19.91 0.10
C VAL A 120 -20.03 -21.41 -0.19
N LYS A 121 -21.09 -22.00 0.36
CA LYS A 121 -21.43 -23.42 0.12
C LYS A 121 -21.68 -23.73 -1.36
N ARG A 122 -22.38 -22.85 -2.09
CA ARG A 122 -22.59 -23.02 -3.54
C ARG A 122 -21.28 -23.09 -4.31
N ARG A 123 -20.25 -22.39 -3.86
CA ARG A 123 -18.93 -22.46 -4.49
C ARG A 123 -18.20 -23.78 -4.20
N ILE A 124 -18.41 -24.33 -3.01
CA ILE A 124 -17.87 -25.67 -2.64
C ILE A 124 -18.57 -26.78 -3.43
N GLU A 125 -19.87 -26.64 -3.65
CA GLU A 125 -20.71 -27.64 -4.32
C GLU A 125 -20.64 -27.54 -5.87
N ALA A 126 -19.93 -26.57 -6.43
CA ALA A 126 -19.78 -26.41 -7.88
C ALA A 126 -18.96 -27.58 -8.46
N GLU A 127 -19.45 -28.23 -9.53
CA GLU A 127 -18.72 -29.34 -10.17
C GLU A 127 -17.37 -28.91 -10.73
N LYS A 128 -17.28 -27.68 -11.23
CA LYS A 128 -16.04 -27.07 -11.74
C LYS A 128 -15.99 -25.58 -11.35
N PRO A 129 -14.98 -25.15 -10.62
CA PRO A 129 -14.81 -23.73 -10.32
C PRO A 129 -14.47 -22.95 -11.60
N GLU A 130 -15.11 -21.80 -11.79
CA GLU A 130 -14.75 -20.90 -12.89
C GLU A 130 -13.37 -20.28 -12.69
N ILE A 131 -12.92 -20.22 -11.42
CA ILE A 131 -11.67 -19.57 -11.00
C ILE A 131 -10.56 -20.61 -10.92
N GLN A 132 -9.42 -20.32 -11.53
CA GLN A 132 -8.23 -21.15 -11.50
C GLN A 132 -7.21 -20.69 -10.45
N ILE A 133 -7.11 -19.38 -10.24
CA ILE A 133 -6.14 -18.79 -9.31
C ILE A 133 -6.80 -17.72 -8.45
N ILE A 134 -6.55 -17.78 -7.15
CA ILE A 134 -6.92 -16.74 -6.17
C ILE A 134 -5.64 -16.00 -5.77
N VAL A 135 -5.60 -14.68 -5.93
CA VAL A 135 -4.52 -13.83 -5.44
C VAL A 135 -5.03 -13.02 -4.27
N GLN A 136 -4.55 -13.35 -3.06
CA GLN A 136 -5.08 -12.82 -1.80
C GLN A 136 -4.02 -12.10 -0.98
N GLU A 137 -4.35 -10.91 -0.52
CA GLU A 137 -3.55 -10.15 0.44
C GLU A 137 -3.81 -10.63 1.87
N PHE A 138 -2.72 -10.96 2.58
CA PHE A 138 -2.70 -11.21 4.02
C PHE A 138 -2.10 -9.98 4.72
N ASN A 139 -2.83 -9.45 5.68
CA ASN A 139 -2.45 -8.23 6.36
C ASN A 139 -2.38 -8.43 7.88
N PRO A 140 -1.34 -9.11 8.39
CA PRO A 140 -1.19 -9.39 9.80
C PRO A 140 -1.08 -8.09 10.60
N LYS A 141 -1.87 -8.01 11.67
CA LYS A 141 -1.91 -6.88 12.61
C LYS A 141 -1.51 -7.27 14.02
N GLU A 142 -1.41 -8.57 14.27
CA GLU A 142 -1.09 -9.19 15.56
C GLU A 142 -0.22 -10.42 15.35
N ALA A 143 0.54 -10.82 16.34
CA ALA A 143 1.30 -12.05 16.31
C ALA A 143 0.37 -13.27 16.25
N GLY A 144 0.78 -14.30 15.50
CA GLY A 144 -0.01 -15.53 15.32
C GLY A 144 -1.16 -15.40 14.32
N TYR A 145 -1.25 -14.27 13.59
CA TYR A 145 -2.26 -14.09 12.57
C TYR A 145 -2.11 -15.11 11.44
N ASN A 146 -0.92 -15.27 10.89
CA ASN A 146 -0.64 -16.22 9.81
C ASN A 146 -0.67 -17.67 10.29
N GLU A 147 -0.20 -17.94 11.51
CA GLU A 147 -0.27 -19.28 12.11
C GLU A 147 -1.71 -19.78 12.26
N TRP A 148 -2.65 -18.86 12.53
CA TRP A 148 -4.08 -19.23 12.56
C TRP A 148 -4.55 -19.72 11.18
N PHE A 149 -4.14 -19.07 10.07
CA PHE A 149 -4.51 -19.47 8.71
C PHE A 149 -3.91 -20.82 8.29
N LYS A 150 -2.74 -21.18 8.77
CA LYS A 150 -2.06 -22.45 8.50
C LYS A 150 -2.93 -23.67 8.73
N SER A 151 -3.87 -23.61 9.69
CA SER A 151 -4.81 -24.70 9.97
C SER A 151 -5.92 -24.87 8.91
N TYR A 152 -6.08 -23.93 8.00
CA TYR A 152 -7.21 -23.87 7.08
C TYR A 152 -6.80 -23.78 5.61
N VAL A 153 -5.69 -23.11 5.31
CA VAL A 153 -5.21 -22.91 3.94
C VAL A 153 -3.70 -23.11 3.87
N MET A 154 -3.25 -23.62 2.73
CA MET A 154 -1.84 -23.72 2.39
C MET A 154 -1.64 -23.04 1.03
N PRO A 155 -1.02 -21.86 0.97
CA PRO A 155 -0.77 -21.20 -0.30
C PRO A 155 0.13 -22.05 -1.21
N ASP A 156 -0.13 -22.05 -2.51
CA ASP A 156 0.81 -22.59 -3.49
C ASP A 156 2.05 -21.71 -3.58
N ILE A 157 1.85 -20.40 -3.58
CA ILE A 157 2.93 -19.41 -3.56
C ILE A 157 2.65 -18.37 -2.48
N ALA A 158 3.62 -18.09 -1.60
CA ALA A 158 3.60 -16.95 -0.71
C ALA A 158 4.62 -15.91 -1.16
N VAL A 159 4.18 -14.68 -1.35
CA VAL A 159 5.02 -13.52 -1.69
C VAL A 159 5.18 -12.65 -0.46
N VAL A 160 6.42 -12.43 -0.01
CA VAL A 160 6.77 -11.51 1.07
C VAL A 160 7.40 -10.25 0.48
N THR A 161 6.69 -9.12 0.56
CA THR A 161 7.07 -7.90 -0.16
C THR A 161 8.06 -7.02 0.61
N SER A 162 7.99 -6.96 1.93
CA SER A 162 8.90 -6.16 2.76
C SER A 162 8.73 -6.46 4.25
N VAL A 163 9.76 -6.16 5.01
CA VAL A 163 9.74 -6.17 6.49
C VAL A 163 10.23 -4.82 7.01
N THR A 164 9.33 -4.00 7.53
CA THR A 164 9.66 -2.68 8.08
C THR A 164 8.83 -2.37 9.33
N ASN A 165 9.36 -1.54 10.22
CA ASN A 165 8.60 -0.96 11.32
C ASN A 165 7.46 -0.10 10.77
N GLY A 166 6.22 -0.30 11.21
CA GLY A 166 5.19 0.69 10.90
C GLY A 166 3.75 0.21 10.75
N ARG A 167 3.43 -1.08 10.75
CA ARG A 167 2.03 -1.53 10.62
C ARG A 167 1.54 -2.52 11.66
N MET A 168 2.41 -3.31 12.29
CA MET A 168 2.00 -4.13 13.43
C MET A 168 1.82 -3.25 14.67
N GLN A 169 0.80 -3.54 15.46
CA GLN A 169 0.44 -2.69 16.60
C GLN A 169 1.60 -2.60 17.59
N VAL A 170 2.09 -1.42 17.76
CA VAL A 170 2.66 -0.68 18.90
C VAL A 170 3.75 -1.30 19.76
N GLU A 171 3.83 -2.60 19.98
CA GLU A 171 4.69 -3.23 20.98
C GLU A 171 5.63 -4.29 20.40
N HIS A 172 5.65 -4.44 19.07
CA HIS A 172 6.44 -5.48 18.42
C HIS A 172 7.79 -4.95 17.92
N SER A 173 8.83 -5.71 18.22
CA SER A 173 10.16 -5.50 17.65
C SER A 173 10.15 -5.77 16.12
N LEU A 174 11.17 -5.29 15.41
CA LEU A 174 11.29 -5.59 13.99
C LEU A 174 11.44 -7.09 13.72
N GLU A 175 12.03 -7.82 14.66
CA GLU A 175 12.17 -9.28 14.64
C GLU A 175 10.81 -9.99 14.75
N GLU A 176 9.91 -9.51 15.60
CA GLU A 176 8.55 -10.04 15.69
C GLU A 176 7.74 -9.75 14.44
N VAL A 177 7.89 -8.56 13.85
CA VAL A 177 7.29 -8.21 12.56
C VAL A 177 7.83 -9.12 11.46
N ALA A 178 9.15 -9.34 11.40
CA ALA A 178 9.78 -10.23 10.44
C ALA A 178 9.27 -11.67 10.59
N SER A 179 9.26 -12.18 11.81
CA SER A 179 8.75 -13.52 12.12
C SER A 179 7.31 -13.71 11.63
N GLU A 180 6.43 -12.75 11.89
CA GLU A 180 5.03 -12.82 11.46
C GLU A 180 4.89 -12.73 9.94
N MET A 181 5.59 -11.79 9.25
CA MET A 181 5.51 -11.66 7.80
C MET A 181 6.06 -12.90 7.09
N ILE A 182 7.19 -13.44 7.58
CA ILE A 182 7.85 -14.60 7.00
C ILE A 182 7.09 -15.90 7.31
N SER A 183 6.33 -15.96 8.40
CA SER A 183 5.59 -17.17 8.78
C SER A 183 4.66 -17.67 7.67
N LEU A 184 4.06 -16.77 6.85
CA LEU A 184 3.24 -17.14 5.70
C LEU A 184 4.05 -17.94 4.67
N ALA A 185 5.30 -17.54 4.41
CA ALA A 185 6.20 -18.23 3.52
C ALA A 185 6.51 -19.66 4.00
N ASN A 186 6.62 -19.86 5.32
CA ASN A 186 7.04 -21.13 5.91
C ASN A 186 5.98 -22.25 5.79
N PHE A 187 4.70 -21.92 5.62
CA PHE A 187 3.66 -22.94 5.40
C PHE A 187 3.06 -22.90 3.98
N SER A 188 3.71 -22.21 3.04
CA SER A 188 3.38 -22.27 1.62
C SER A 188 4.18 -23.36 0.90
N ARG A 189 3.71 -23.79 -0.29
CA ARG A 189 4.46 -24.75 -1.12
C ARG A 189 5.74 -24.14 -1.69
N MET A 190 5.70 -22.86 -2.06
CA MET A 190 6.82 -22.05 -2.55
C MET A 190 6.78 -20.68 -1.91
N ALA A 191 7.94 -20.11 -1.60
CA ALA A 191 8.09 -18.77 -1.07
C ALA A 191 8.86 -17.87 -2.03
N MET A 192 8.35 -16.67 -2.30
CA MET A 192 9.04 -15.62 -3.06
C MET A 192 9.36 -14.45 -2.14
N ILE A 193 10.64 -14.19 -1.93
CA ILE A 193 11.14 -13.25 -0.93
C ILE A 193 11.76 -12.04 -1.63
N ASN A 194 11.27 -10.84 -1.29
CA ASN A 194 11.87 -9.60 -1.78
C ASN A 194 13.22 -9.37 -1.10
N ARG A 195 14.29 -9.41 -1.88
CA ARG A 195 15.65 -9.28 -1.37
C ARG A 195 16.04 -7.83 -1.06
N ASP A 196 15.40 -6.86 -1.70
CA ASP A 196 15.73 -5.44 -1.52
C ASP A 196 15.18 -4.87 -0.20
N ASP A 197 13.97 -5.33 0.21
CA ASP A 197 13.22 -4.75 1.33
C ASP A 197 13.12 -5.67 2.55
N ILE A 198 13.84 -6.79 2.54
CA ILE A 198 13.94 -7.74 3.66
C ILE A 198 15.40 -7.93 4.01
N ASP A 199 15.78 -7.45 5.20
CA ASP A 199 17.15 -7.56 5.70
C ASP A 199 17.58 -9.04 5.81
N GLY A 200 18.78 -9.35 5.30
CA GLY A 200 19.34 -10.70 5.30
C GLY A 200 19.49 -11.33 6.70
N ARG A 201 19.55 -10.53 7.78
CA ARG A 201 19.54 -11.02 9.16
C ARG A 201 18.30 -11.85 9.51
N PHE A 202 17.19 -11.66 8.76
CA PHE A 202 15.94 -12.41 8.96
C PHE A 202 15.91 -13.75 8.20
N ALA A 203 16.94 -14.08 7.45
CA ALA A 203 17.03 -15.36 6.73
C ALA A 203 16.85 -16.58 7.66
N GLY A 204 17.30 -16.46 8.92
CA GLY A 204 17.12 -17.52 9.93
C GLY A 204 15.66 -17.81 10.32
N PHE A 205 14.71 -16.95 9.96
CA PHE A 205 13.28 -17.20 10.17
C PHE A 205 12.65 -18.02 9.03
N LEU A 206 13.33 -18.16 7.89
CA LEU A 206 12.84 -18.93 6.74
C LEU A 206 13.14 -20.42 6.97
N THR A 207 12.10 -21.23 7.00
CA THR A 207 12.17 -22.68 7.15
C THR A 207 11.60 -23.45 5.97
N ASN A 208 11.00 -22.76 5.00
CA ASN A 208 10.53 -23.37 3.75
C ASN A 208 11.73 -23.79 2.91
N PRO A 209 11.84 -25.05 2.46
CA PRO A 209 12.95 -25.50 1.61
C PRO A 209 12.84 -25.01 0.15
N ASN A 210 11.66 -24.55 -0.28
CA ASN A 210 11.39 -24.09 -1.64
C ASN A 210 11.24 -22.57 -1.64
N ILE A 211 12.37 -21.87 -1.66
CA ILE A 211 12.47 -20.42 -1.64
C ILE A 211 13.08 -19.96 -2.95
N THR A 212 12.52 -18.89 -3.50
CA THR A 212 13.15 -18.08 -4.55
C THR A 212 13.15 -16.61 -4.15
N THR A 213 14.04 -15.82 -4.73
CA THR A 213 14.21 -14.41 -4.40
C THR A 213 13.89 -13.53 -5.60
N TYR A 214 13.36 -12.35 -5.33
CA TYR A 214 13.15 -11.32 -6.34
C TYR A 214 13.59 -9.95 -5.81
N GLY A 215 13.96 -9.05 -6.70
CA GLY A 215 14.39 -7.70 -6.35
C GLY A 215 14.91 -6.94 -7.56
N SER A 216 15.27 -5.68 -7.36
CA SER A 216 15.99 -4.89 -8.39
C SER A 216 17.51 -5.15 -8.37
N ASP A 217 18.04 -5.70 -7.27
CA ASP A 217 19.45 -6.07 -7.16
C ASP A 217 19.74 -7.34 -7.99
N PRO A 218 20.83 -7.36 -8.81
CA PRO A 218 21.24 -8.53 -9.60
C PRO A 218 21.50 -9.81 -8.79
N VAL A 219 21.65 -9.73 -7.48
CA VAL A 219 21.82 -10.90 -6.61
C VAL A 219 20.50 -11.68 -6.42
N ALA A 220 19.35 -11.08 -6.70
CA ALA A 220 18.09 -11.79 -6.68
C ALA A 220 17.96 -12.70 -7.89
N GLU A 221 17.32 -13.87 -7.73
CA GLU A 221 17.12 -14.85 -8.82
C GLU A 221 16.23 -14.27 -9.92
N TYR A 222 15.18 -13.53 -9.53
CA TYR A 222 14.40 -12.73 -10.47
C TYR A 222 14.75 -11.28 -10.24
N ASN A 223 15.34 -10.64 -11.25
CA ASN A 223 15.74 -9.24 -11.14
C ASN A 223 15.46 -8.48 -12.44
N PHE A 224 15.78 -7.19 -12.48
CA PHE A 224 15.53 -6.32 -13.62
C PHE A 224 16.79 -5.58 -14.02
N ASP A 225 17.26 -5.82 -15.25
CA ASP A 225 18.35 -5.08 -15.88
C ASP A 225 17.77 -3.83 -16.57
N ASP A 226 17.80 -2.71 -15.86
CA ASP A 226 17.23 -1.43 -16.31
C ASP A 226 18.15 -0.76 -17.34
N ARG A 227 17.70 -0.67 -18.58
CA ARG A 227 18.47 -0.10 -19.70
C ARG A 227 18.21 1.38 -19.91
N SER A 228 16.98 1.81 -19.71
CA SER A 228 16.61 3.21 -19.86
C SER A 228 15.33 3.55 -19.10
N PHE A 229 15.23 4.80 -18.67
CA PHE A 229 14.06 5.35 -18.01
C PHE A 229 13.63 6.65 -18.68
N SER A 230 12.32 6.79 -18.93
CA SER A 230 11.68 8.05 -19.27
C SER A 230 10.50 8.32 -18.34
N LEU A 231 10.22 9.58 -18.07
CA LEU A 231 9.13 9.96 -17.16
C LEU A 231 7.76 9.48 -17.68
N THR A 232 7.54 9.49 -18.98
CA THR A 232 6.24 9.15 -19.62
C THR A 232 6.10 7.68 -19.99
N ASP A 233 7.20 7.02 -20.35
CA ASP A 233 7.19 5.65 -20.85
C ASP A 233 7.56 4.64 -19.77
N GLY A 234 8.17 5.12 -18.66
CA GLY A 234 8.65 4.29 -17.57
C GLY A 234 10.03 3.70 -17.86
N HIS A 235 10.25 2.45 -17.44
CA HIS A 235 11.50 1.73 -17.57
C HIS A 235 11.44 0.76 -18.74
N HIS A 236 12.53 0.69 -19.51
CA HIS A 236 12.77 -0.32 -20.55
C HIS A 236 13.95 -1.17 -20.13
N GLY A 237 13.82 -2.49 -20.17
CA GLY A 237 14.88 -3.39 -19.77
C GLY A 237 14.48 -4.86 -19.85
N PHE A 238 15.23 -5.69 -19.11
CA PHE A 238 15.07 -7.14 -19.15
C PHE A 238 14.76 -7.70 -17.76
N ILE A 239 13.71 -8.49 -17.64
CA ILE A 239 13.48 -9.32 -16.46
C ILE A 239 14.35 -10.58 -16.62
N LEU A 240 15.38 -10.68 -15.80
CA LEU A 240 16.24 -11.86 -15.72
C LEU A 240 15.63 -12.89 -14.78
N SER A 241 15.69 -14.15 -15.14
CA SER A 241 15.12 -15.25 -14.37
C SER A 241 15.93 -16.56 -14.55
N PRO A 242 15.78 -17.53 -13.65
CA PRO A 242 16.36 -18.86 -13.82
C PRO A 242 15.87 -19.58 -15.09
N GLU A 243 14.65 -19.29 -15.55
CA GLU A 243 14.05 -19.88 -16.75
C GLU A 243 14.53 -19.21 -18.04
N ASN A 244 14.96 -17.94 -17.97
CA ASN A 244 15.44 -17.17 -19.10
C ASN A 244 16.62 -16.28 -18.68
N ALA A 245 17.83 -16.79 -18.86
CA ALA A 245 19.07 -16.09 -18.49
C ALA A 245 19.38 -14.91 -19.44
N ASP A 246 18.90 -14.94 -20.69
CA ASP A 246 19.05 -13.83 -21.64
C ASP A 246 18.10 -12.66 -21.30
N GLY A 247 17.08 -12.93 -20.50
CA GLY A 247 16.11 -11.99 -19.99
C GLY A 247 14.92 -11.77 -20.94
N LEU A 248 13.77 -11.52 -20.32
CA LEU A 248 12.54 -11.14 -21.01
C LEU A 248 12.51 -9.62 -21.17
N GLU A 249 12.64 -9.15 -22.41
CA GLU A 249 12.58 -7.72 -22.75
C GLU A 249 11.17 -7.15 -22.53
N VAL A 250 11.04 -6.10 -21.70
CA VAL A 250 9.75 -5.49 -21.34
C VAL A 250 9.84 -3.97 -21.18
N ASP A 251 8.70 -3.31 -21.40
CA ASP A 251 8.45 -1.91 -21.03
C ASP A 251 7.58 -1.85 -19.77
N VAL A 252 8.12 -1.33 -18.68
CA VAL A 252 7.43 -1.21 -17.39
C VAL A 252 6.98 0.23 -17.19
N LYS A 253 5.71 0.54 -17.45
CA LYS A 253 5.14 1.90 -17.36
C LYS A 253 4.86 2.35 -15.93
N LEU A 254 5.88 2.24 -15.08
CA LEU A 254 5.87 2.63 -13.68
C LEU A 254 7.02 3.58 -13.41
N ILE A 255 6.91 4.43 -12.38
CA ILE A 255 7.95 5.37 -11.97
C ILE A 255 8.61 4.88 -10.69
N GLY A 256 9.94 4.89 -10.66
CA GLY A 256 10.76 4.54 -9.51
C GLY A 256 11.07 3.04 -9.41
N GLU A 257 12.33 2.71 -9.14
CA GLU A 257 12.83 1.35 -9.00
C GLU A 257 11.99 0.48 -8.04
N HIS A 258 11.56 1.06 -6.93
CA HIS A 258 10.74 0.33 -5.96
C HIS A 258 9.40 -0.14 -6.54
N ASN A 259 8.92 0.47 -7.62
CA ASN A 259 7.70 0.07 -8.32
C ASN A 259 7.96 -0.95 -9.44
N ILE A 260 9.21 -1.22 -9.79
CA ILE A 260 9.55 -2.33 -10.71
C ILE A 260 9.40 -3.68 -9.98
N ARG A 261 9.69 -3.76 -8.69
CA ARG A 261 9.62 -5.01 -7.90
C ARG A 261 8.27 -5.74 -8.00
N PRO A 262 7.10 -5.05 -7.98
CA PRO A 262 5.82 -5.67 -8.30
C PRO A 262 5.75 -6.31 -9.68
N ALA A 263 6.43 -5.75 -10.70
CA ALA A 263 6.49 -6.34 -12.03
C ALA A 263 7.37 -7.59 -12.04
N ILE A 264 8.52 -7.53 -11.37
CA ILE A 264 9.44 -8.67 -11.26
C ILE A 264 8.75 -9.86 -10.57
N VAL A 265 8.12 -9.64 -9.41
CA VAL A 265 7.44 -10.74 -8.71
C VAL A 265 6.22 -11.25 -9.46
N ALA A 266 5.55 -10.40 -10.24
CA ALA A 266 4.45 -10.84 -11.09
C ALA A 266 4.93 -11.76 -12.22
N ALA A 267 6.06 -11.46 -12.83
CA ALA A 267 6.72 -12.35 -13.81
C ALA A 267 7.16 -13.66 -13.15
N ALA A 268 7.80 -13.59 -11.97
CA ALA A 268 8.23 -14.77 -11.21
C ALA A 268 7.06 -15.71 -10.87
N VAL A 269 5.93 -15.17 -10.41
CA VAL A 269 4.71 -15.96 -10.17
C VAL A 269 4.14 -16.52 -11.47
N GLY A 270 4.19 -15.77 -12.58
CA GLY A 270 3.80 -16.24 -13.91
C GLY A 270 4.60 -17.46 -14.33
N TYR A 271 5.94 -17.39 -14.29
CA TYR A 271 6.82 -18.53 -14.58
C TYR A 271 6.52 -19.73 -13.67
N ALA A 272 6.42 -19.51 -12.37
CA ALA A 272 6.16 -20.60 -11.41
C ALA A 272 4.78 -21.29 -11.61
N LEU A 273 3.81 -20.60 -12.20
CA LEU A 273 2.49 -21.16 -12.51
C LEU A 273 2.36 -21.64 -13.97
N GLY A 274 3.44 -21.58 -14.75
CA GLY A 274 3.50 -22.11 -16.10
C GLY A 274 2.89 -21.18 -17.17
N GLU A 275 2.92 -19.87 -16.95
CA GLU A 275 2.52 -18.91 -17.96
C GLU A 275 3.60 -18.77 -19.04
N THR A 276 3.19 -18.48 -20.27
CA THR A 276 4.13 -18.28 -21.36
C THR A 276 4.84 -16.92 -21.25
N GLU A 277 6.07 -16.82 -21.75
CA GLU A 277 6.82 -15.55 -21.76
C GLU A 277 6.06 -14.44 -22.49
N GLU A 278 5.37 -14.76 -23.59
CA GLU A 278 4.54 -13.81 -24.33
C GLU A 278 3.44 -13.21 -23.45
N ASN A 279 2.76 -14.05 -22.66
CA ASN A 279 1.72 -13.61 -21.73
C ASN A 279 2.31 -12.84 -20.54
N ILE A 280 3.45 -13.28 -20.00
CA ILE A 280 4.17 -12.55 -18.94
C ILE A 280 4.56 -11.16 -19.44
N LYS A 281 5.20 -11.05 -20.60
CA LYS A 281 5.54 -9.77 -21.24
C LYS A 281 4.32 -8.88 -21.37
N LYS A 282 3.28 -9.39 -22.02
CA LYS A 282 2.04 -8.66 -22.21
C LYS A 282 1.43 -8.18 -20.89
N GLY A 283 1.40 -9.03 -19.87
CA GLY A 283 0.90 -8.67 -18.56
C GLY A 283 1.72 -7.59 -17.88
N VAL A 284 3.05 -7.66 -17.92
CA VAL A 284 3.98 -6.66 -17.38
C VAL A 284 3.81 -5.31 -18.10
N GLU A 285 3.74 -5.29 -19.43
CA GLU A 285 3.55 -4.06 -20.21
C GLU A 285 2.16 -3.41 -20.02
N HIS A 286 1.19 -4.19 -19.53
CA HIS A 286 -0.14 -3.69 -19.13
C HIS A 286 -0.19 -3.09 -17.72
N LEU A 287 0.86 -3.23 -16.92
CA LEU A 287 0.90 -2.63 -15.59
C LEU A 287 0.75 -1.12 -15.65
N ARG A 288 0.00 -0.58 -14.71
CA ARG A 288 -0.19 0.86 -14.53
C ARG A 288 -0.09 1.20 -13.05
N PRO A 289 0.39 2.41 -12.72
CA PRO A 289 0.45 2.84 -11.33
C PRO A 289 -0.96 2.88 -10.73
N LEU A 290 -1.07 2.41 -9.49
CA LEU A 290 -2.31 2.55 -8.73
C LEU A 290 -2.49 4.01 -8.30
N PRO A 291 -3.73 4.50 -8.17
CA PRO A 291 -3.96 5.83 -7.62
C PRO A 291 -3.22 6.04 -6.30
N GLY A 292 -2.54 7.16 -6.17
CA GLY A 292 -1.76 7.51 -4.98
C GLY A 292 -0.48 6.69 -4.76
N ARG A 293 0.04 6.02 -5.80
CA ARG A 293 1.28 5.21 -5.74
C ARG A 293 2.19 5.54 -6.92
N MET A 294 2.96 6.63 -6.78
CA MET A 294 3.83 7.18 -7.82
C MET A 294 3.11 7.37 -9.16
N ASN A 295 1.82 7.74 -9.12
CA ASN A 295 1.02 7.94 -10.30
C ASN A 295 1.35 9.30 -10.92
N LEU A 296 1.78 9.29 -12.20
CA LEU A 296 2.11 10.51 -12.94
C LEU A 296 0.84 11.17 -13.47
N LEU A 297 0.68 12.44 -13.16
CA LEU A 297 -0.44 13.26 -13.60
C LEU A 297 0.06 14.54 -14.28
N LYS A 298 -0.69 15.03 -15.25
CA LYS A 298 -0.42 16.34 -15.83
C LYS A 298 -0.89 17.43 -14.87
N GLY A 299 0.04 18.31 -14.53
CA GLY A 299 -0.25 19.54 -13.82
C GLY A 299 -0.64 20.67 -14.77
N ALA A 300 -1.18 21.75 -14.20
CA ALA A 300 -1.41 22.96 -14.95
C ALA A 300 -0.07 23.60 -15.43
N ASP A 301 -0.16 24.51 -16.39
CA ASP A 301 0.99 25.29 -16.90
C ASP A 301 2.16 24.42 -17.39
N ASN A 302 1.84 23.25 -18.01
CA ASN A 302 2.80 22.29 -18.55
C ASN A 302 3.74 21.70 -17.46
N THR A 303 3.19 21.41 -16.27
CA THR A 303 3.93 20.81 -15.16
C THR A 303 3.59 19.33 -15.01
N TRP A 304 4.37 18.62 -14.15
CA TRP A 304 4.14 17.23 -13.81
C TRP A 304 3.91 17.05 -12.30
N LEU A 305 3.00 16.17 -11.94
CA LEU A 305 2.66 15.84 -10.56
C LEU A 305 2.83 14.34 -10.35
N ILE A 306 3.60 13.94 -9.34
CA ILE A 306 3.67 12.54 -8.90
C ILE A 306 2.78 12.38 -7.68
N ASP A 307 1.67 11.68 -7.86
CA ASP A 307 0.75 11.31 -6.78
C ASP A 307 1.24 10.05 -6.07
N ASP A 308 1.83 10.21 -4.89
CA ASP A 308 2.18 9.12 -3.97
C ASP A 308 1.52 9.34 -2.59
N SER A 309 0.28 9.83 -2.62
CA SER A 309 -0.49 10.28 -1.45
C SER A 309 -1.25 9.19 -0.71
N TYR A 310 -1.24 7.93 -1.20
CA TYR A 310 -2.01 6.84 -0.56
C TYR A 310 -1.54 6.55 0.86
N SER A 311 -0.23 6.39 1.07
CA SER A 311 0.38 6.10 2.36
C SER A 311 1.84 6.53 2.39
N SER A 312 2.41 6.69 3.59
CA SER A 312 3.81 7.03 3.75
C SER A 312 4.39 6.26 4.94
N THR A 313 5.50 5.57 4.69
CA THR A 313 6.38 4.97 5.71
C THR A 313 7.81 5.46 5.44
N PRO A 314 8.75 5.35 6.37
CA PRO A 314 10.13 5.80 6.14
C PRO A 314 10.73 5.22 4.86
N LEU A 315 10.64 3.91 4.67
CA LEU A 315 11.12 3.21 3.48
C LEU A 315 10.50 3.77 2.18
N THR A 316 9.16 3.86 2.13
CA THR A 316 8.48 4.30 0.91
C THR A 316 8.63 5.80 0.65
N ALA A 317 8.82 6.61 1.70
CA ALA A 317 9.05 8.04 1.55
C ALA A 317 10.46 8.31 0.99
N LEU A 318 11.45 7.61 1.50
CA LEU A 318 12.82 7.67 1.00
C LEU A 318 12.89 7.21 -0.46
N ALA A 319 12.28 6.06 -0.79
CA ALA A 319 12.25 5.54 -2.15
C ALA A 319 11.58 6.50 -3.15
N ALA A 320 10.48 7.15 -2.76
CA ALA A 320 9.81 8.15 -3.58
C ALA A 320 10.69 9.40 -3.80
N LEU A 321 11.39 9.87 -2.76
CA LEU A 321 12.31 10.99 -2.84
C LEU A 321 13.50 10.67 -3.76
N GLN A 322 14.09 9.49 -3.63
CA GLN A 322 15.17 9.01 -4.49
C GLN A 322 14.72 8.90 -5.96
N SER A 323 13.48 8.43 -6.19
CA SER A 323 12.91 8.38 -7.53
C SER A 323 12.74 9.77 -8.14
N LEU A 324 12.30 10.77 -7.33
CA LEU A 324 12.23 12.16 -7.78
C LEU A 324 13.61 12.72 -8.20
N TYR A 325 14.67 12.33 -7.50
CA TYR A 325 16.04 12.78 -7.81
C TYR A 325 16.55 12.28 -9.15
N ARG A 326 16.10 11.12 -9.62
CA ARG A 326 16.49 10.53 -10.90
C ARG A 326 15.77 11.12 -12.12
N ILE A 327 14.70 11.88 -11.91
CA ILE A 327 13.95 12.48 -13.01
C ILE A 327 14.67 13.75 -13.49
N GLU A 328 15.01 13.78 -14.77
CA GLU A 328 15.56 14.97 -15.40
C GLU A 328 14.45 16.01 -15.60
N THR A 329 14.58 17.17 -14.96
CA THR A 329 13.59 18.24 -14.95
C THR A 329 14.24 19.56 -14.49
N PRO A 330 13.77 20.72 -15.00
CA PRO A 330 14.34 22.00 -14.59
C PRO A 330 14.01 22.40 -13.15
N GLN A 331 12.99 21.80 -12.53
CA GLN A 331 12.60 22.11 -11.16
C GLN A 331 11.98 20.91 -10.45
N ARG A 332 12.36 20.68 -9.19
CA ARG A 332 11.78 19.63 -8.32
C ARG A 332 11.25 20.23 -7.02
N ILE A 333 10.00 19.93 -6.71
CA ILE A 333 9.37 20.24 -5.41
C ILE A 333 8.98 18.93 -4.73
N ALA A 334 9.40 18.73 -3.48
CA ALA A 334 8.97 17.59 -2.68
C ALA A 334 7.95 18.05 -1.63
N VAL A 335 6.69 17.60 -1.73
CA VAL A 335 5.63 17.83 -0.75
C VAL A 335 5.53 16.60 0.14
N LEU A 336 6.04 16.70 1.37
CA LEU A 336 6.22 15.60 2.31
C LEU A 336 5.30 15.80 3.52
N GLY A 337 4.35 14.90 3.67
CA GLY A 337 3.40 14.90 4.79
C GLY A 337 3.82 13.97 5.93
N ASN A 338 3.06 14.01 7.02
CA ASN A 338 3.27 13.11 8.15
C ASN A 338 3.33 11.63 7.72
N MET A 339 4.24 10.89 8.36
CA MET A 339 4.26 9.43 8.36
C MET A 339 3.54 8.93 9.62
N ASN A 340 2.34 8.37 9.44
CA ASN A 340 1.52 7.88 10.55
C ASN A 340 1.81 6.41 10.90
N GLY A 341 1.44 6.01 12.12
CA GLY A 341 1.63 4.62 12.57
C GLY A 341 3.02 4.32 13.13
N LEU A 342 3.92 5.29 13.17
CA LEU A 342 5.28 5.17 13.70
C LEU A 342 5.28 5.48 15.21
N ARG A 343 4.76 4.59 16.04
CA ARG A 343 4.76 4.82 17.48
C ARG A 343 6.17 4.67 18.06
N GLY A 344 6.58 5.65 18.87
CA GLY A 344 7.89 5.66 19.55
C GLY A 344 9.08 6.11 18.69
N VAL A 345 8.98 6.02 17.33
CA VAL A 345 10.10 6.37 16.42
C VAL A 345 9.73 7.46 15.40
N PHE A 346 8.57 8.10 15.57
CA PHE A 346 8.09 9.08 14.59
C PHE A 346 9.00 10.31 14.46
N GLU A 347 9.57 10.77 15.55
CA GLU A 347 10.52 11.88 15.58
C GLU A 347 11.77 11.58 14.76
N GLN A 348 12.45 10.48 15.09
CA GLN A 348 13.64 10.03 14.38
C GLN A 348 13.36 9.80 12.89
N ALA A 349 12.25 9.11 12.56
CA ALA A 349 11.91 8.79 11.17
C ALA A 349 11.64 10.04 10.31
N HIS A 350 10.96 11.07 10.87
CA HIS A 350 10.74 12.33 10.14
C HIS A 350 12.04 13.13 10.00
N ALA A 351 12.86 13.19 11.04
CA ALA A 351 14.16 13.87 10.99
C ALA A 351 15.11 13.18 9.99
N GLU A 352 15.14 11.86 9.98
CA GLU A 352 15.93 11.07 9.05
C GLU A 352 15.52 11.35 7.59
N LEU A 353 14.20 11.32 7.27
CA LEU A 353 13.73 11.67 5.94
C LEU A 353 14.14 13.11 5.56
N GLY A 354 14.05 14.06 6.48
CA GLY A 354 14.51 15.44 6.28
C GLY A 354 16.01 15.53 5.98
N SER A 355 16.82 14.69 6.60
CA SER A 355 18.27 14.63 6.38
C SER A 355 18.66 14.09 5.00
N HIS A 356 17.75 13.36 4.33
CA HIS A 356 17.90 12.87 2.96
C HIS A 356 17.46 13.90 1.90
N CYS A 357 16.86 15.04 2.31
CA CYS A 357 16.57 16.12 1.38
C CYS A 357 17.88 16.79 0.94
N SER A 358 18.06 16.95 -0.38
CA SER A 358 19.25 17.56 -0.98
C SER A 358 18.94 18.94 -1.54
N PRO A 359 19.64 20.00 -1.11
CA PRO A 359 19.45 21.36 -1.67
C PRO A 359 19.89 21.46 -3.14
N ASP A 360 20.77 20.58 -3.60
CA ASP A 360 21.24 20.56 -4.99
C ASP A 360 20.21 19.94 -5.95
N LEU A 361 19.25 19.14 -5.41
CA LEU A 361 18.28 18.40 -6.20
C LEU A 361 16.83 18.87 -6.00
N LEU A 362 16.57 19.65 -4.94
CA LEU A 362 15.24 20.17 -4.62
C LEU A 362 15.24 21.69 -4.57
N ASP A 363 14.38 22.31 -5.36
CA ASP A 363 14.14 23.76 -5.23
C ASP A 363 13.35 24.07 -3.95
N TRP A 364 12.40 23.18 -3.60
CA TRP A 364 11.59 23.33 -2.39
C TRP A 364 11.29 22.00 -1.72
N VAL A 365 11.36 21.99 -0.40
CA VAL A 365 10.75 21.00 0.47
C VAL A 365 9.51 21.62 1.11
N VAL A 366 8.33 21.09 0.84
CA VAL A 366 7.07 21.55 1.42
C VAL A 366 6.62 20.51 2.44
N THR A 367 6.55 20.87 3.70
CA THR A 367 6.11 19.93 4.76
C THR A 367 4.66 20.16 5.13
N VAL A 368 3.89 19.06 5.38
CA VAL A 368 2.47 19.15 5.67
C VAL A 368 2.12 18.30 6.90
N GLY A 369 1.59 18.98 7.91
CA GLY A 369 1.15 18.37 9.16
C GLY A 369 2.16 18.51 10.29
N GLU A 370 1.69 18.39 11.51
CA GLU A 370 2.43 18.74 12.74
C GLU A 370 3.79 18.06 12.84
N LYS A 371 3.85 16.74 12.63
CA LYS A 371 5.11 15.97 12.78
C LYS A 371 6.11 16.27 11.67
N ALA A 372 5.65 16.42 10.44
CA ALA A 372 6.50 16.81 9.33
C ALA A 372 7.08 18.21 9.55
N ASN A 373 6.28 19.16 10.01
CA ASN A 373 6.74 20.52 10.33
C ASN A 373 7.70 20.53 11.53
N GLN A 374 7.43 19.71 12.55
CA GLN A 374 8.24 19.73 13.79
C GLN A 374 9.59 19.02 13.63
N TYR A 375 9.70 17.96 12.84
CA TYR A 375 10.91 17.12 12.80
C TYR A 375 11.57 17.06 11.42
N LEU A 376 10.79 16.94 10.32
CA LEU A 376 11.35 16.86 8.96
C LEU A 376 11.84 18.23 8.49
N ALA A 377 11.03 19.27 8.66
CA ALA A 377 11.36 20.61 8.19
C ALA A 377 12.67 21.17 8.77
N PRO A 378 12.94 21.09 10.10
CA PRO A 378 14.23 21.52 10.65
C PRO A 378 15.42 20.73 10.10
N ALA A 379 15.27 19.39 9.96
CA ALA A 379 16.34 18.55 9.43
C ALA A 379 16.67 18.90 7.95
N ALA A 380 15.64 19.12 7.12
CA ALA A 380 15.85 19.57 5.74
C ALA A 380 16.50 20.97 5.65
N ARG A 381 16.13 21.91 6.53
CA ARG A 381 16.81 23.22 6.64
C ARG A 381 18.27 23.08 7.04
N GLN A 382 18.56 22.18 7.97
CA GLN A 382 19.95 21.93 8.40
C GLN A 382 20.80 21.39 7.24
N LYS A 383 20.19 20.70 6.27
CA LYS A 383 20.84 20.28 5.01
C LYS A 383 21.00 21.42 3.99
N GLY A 384 20.43 22.60 4.24
CA GLY A 384 20.48 23.76 3.34
C GLY A 384 19.28 23.89 2.40
N CYS A 385 18.24 23.05 2.53
CA CYS A 385 17.06 23.11 1.67
C CYS A 385 16.21 24.36 1.95
N GLN A 386 15.59 24.93 0.91
CA GLN A 386 14.48 25.85 1.08
C GLN A 386 13.24 25.09 1.55
N VAL A 387 12.67 25.48 2.69
CA VAL A 387 11.57 24.76 3.32
C VAL A 387 10.36 25.67 3.54
N LYS A 388 9.20 25.24 3.04
CA LYS A 388 7.88 25.81 3.35
C LYS A 388 7.11 24.85 4.25
N GLU A 389 6.77 25.30 5.44
CA GLU A 389 5.86 24.59 6.34
C GLU A 389 4.42 24.98 6.04
N CYS A 390 3.54 23.99 5.91
CA CYS A 390 2.12 24.17 5.65
C CYS A 390 1.28 23.46 6.74
N LYS A 391 0.19 24.12 7.14
CA LYS A 391 -0.73 23.58 8.14
C LYS A 391 -1.55 22.40 7.59
N ASN A 392 -1.87 22.47 6.29
CA ASN A 392 -2.72 21.46 5.63
C ASN A 392 -2.39 21.36 4.13
N ALA A 393 -3.04 20.40 3.45
CA ALA A 393 -2.84 20.14 2.02
C ALA A 393 -3.27 21.30 1.11
N ILE A 394 -4.26 22.09 1.51
CA ILE A 394 -4.75 23.22 0.69
C ILE A 394 -3.68 24.31 0.61
N GLU A 395 -3.07 24.66 1.75
CA GLU A 395 -1.96 25.63 1.80
C GLU A 395 -0.76 25.11 0.97
N ALA A 396 -0.41 23.84 1.10
CA ALA A 396 0.67 23.23 0.32
C ALA A 396 0.37 23.25 -1.19
N GLY A 397 -0.84 22.89 -1.59
CA GLY A 397 -1.27 22.92 -2.99
C GLY A 397 -1.21 24.33 -3.58
N SER A 398 -1.67 25.33 -2.85
CA SER A 398 -1.61 26.74 -3.28
C SER A 398 -0.15 27.22 -3.41
N PHE A 399 0.73 26.84 -2.49
CA PHE A 399 2.17 27.17 -2.58
C PHE A 399 2.83 26.51 -3.79
N VAL A 400 2.54 25.21 -4.05
CA VAL A 400 3.07 24.52 -5.23
C VAL A 400 2.57 25.19 -6.51
N ARG A 401 1.29 25.57 -6.57
CA ARG A 401 0.69 26.27 -7.71
C ARG A 401 1.40 27.59 -8.04
N ASP A 402 1.84 28.32 -7.01
CA ASP A 402 2.57 29.58 -7.15
C ASP A 402 4.03 29.38 -7.55
N LYS A 403 4.68 28.30 -7.11
CA LYS A 403 6.12 28.09 -7.22
C LYS A 403 6.56 27.14 -8.31
N LEU A 404 5.70 26.19 -8.72
CA LEU A 404 6.06 25.19 -9.72
C LEU A 404 6.09 25.85 -11.11
N LYS A 405 7.23 25.77 -11.77
CA LYS A 405 7.46 26.34 -13.10
C LYS A 405 7.09 25.34 -14.20
N SER A 406 6.88 25.85 -15.41
CA SER A 406 6.70 25.00 -16.59
C SER A 406 7.79 23.94 -16.70
N GLU A 407 7.43 22.72 -17.10
CA GLU A 407 8.29 21.53 -17.18
C GLU A 407 8.83 21.03 -15.83
N GLY A 408 8.53 21.73 -14.73
CA GLY A 408 8.88 21.30 -13.38
C GLY A 408 7.99 20.15 -12.91
N ILE A 409 8.45 19.46 -11.85
CA ILE A 409 7.79 18.31 -11.26
C ILE A 409 7.60 18.49 -9.75
N ALA A 410 6.44 18.08 -9.25
CA ALA A 410 6.15 18.03 -7.81
C ALA A 410 5.75 16.62 -7.37
N LEU A 411 6.44 16.08 -6.35
CA LEU A 411 6.10 14.83 -5.66
C LEU A 411 5.22 15.13 -4.45
N PHE A 412 4.12 14.39 -4.30
CA PHE A 412 3.23 14.48 -3.14
C PHE A 412 3.22 13.15 -2.38
N LYS A 413 3.88 13.08 -1.22
CA LYS A 413 4.04 11.88 -0.40
C LYS A 413 3.59 12.11 1.04
N GLY A 414 2.56 11.40 1.48
CA GLY A 414 2.04 11.52 2.85
C GLY A 414 1.14 10.36 3.25
N SER A 415 0.86 10.29 4.55
CA SER A 415 -0.03 9.26 5.10
C SER A 415 -1.50 9.56 4.84
N SER A 416 -2.33 8.53 4.87
CA SER A 416 -3.77 8.57 4.59
C SER A 416 -4.62 9.30 5.63
N GLY A 417 -4.09 9.61 6.81
CA GLY A 417 -4.86 10.22 7.90
C GLY A 417 -4.38 11.63 8.25
N GLY A 418 -5.26 12.62 8.15
CA GLY A 418 -4.98 13.99 8.60
C GLY A 418 -4.01 14.79 7.75
N VAL A 419 -3.60 14.29 6.58
CA VAL A 419 -2.72 15.01 5.65
C VAL A 419 -3.44 15.29 4.33
N TRP A 420 -4.05 14.28 3.73
CA TRP A 420 -4.91 14.36 2.54
C TRP A 420 -4.25 15.09 1.35
N LEU A 421 -3.01 14.70 1.00
CA LEU A 421 -2.22 15.38 -0.05
C LEU A 421 -2.86 15.31 -1.44
N GLU A 422 -3.80 14.38 -1.69
CA GLU A 422 -4.60 14.38 -2.90
C GLU A 422 -5.39 15.69 -3.09
N GLU A 423 -5.70 16.42 -2.01
CA GLU A 423 -6.35 17.74 -2.12
C GLU A 423 -5.37 18.84 -2.55
N ALA A 424 -4.08 18.71 -2.20
CA ALA A 424 -3.02 19.56 -2.73
C ALA A 424 -2.81 19.31 -4.24
N ILE A 425 -2.88 18.05 -4.66
CA ILE A 425 -2.75 17.66 -6.07
C ILE A 425 -3.88 18.24 -6.89
N LYS A 426 -5.13 18.18 -6.43
CA LYS A 426 -6.31 18.76 -7.12
C LYS A 426 -6.13 20.22 -7.54
N ILE A 427 -5.54 21.04 -6.66
CA ILE A 427 -5.29 22.46 -6.93
C ILE A 427 -4.35 22.66 -8.13
N ASN A 428 -3.49 21.66 -8.38
CA ASN A 428 -2.43 21.71 -9.36
C ASN A 428 -2.73 20.93 -10.65
N LEU A 429 -3.82 20.17 -10.72
CA LEU A 429 -4.18 19.39 -11.91
C LEU A 429 -4.41 20.27 -13.13
N HIS A 430 -4.03 19.75 -14.31
CA HIS A 430 -4.34 20.36 -15.60
C HIS A 430 -5.84 20.36 -15.88
N SER A 431 -6.54 19.31 -15.48
CA SER A 431 -7.99 19.14 -15.68
C SER A 431 -8.65 18.61 -14.42
N THR A 432 -9.80 19.19 -14.06
CA THR A 432 -10.65 18.70 -12.96
C THR A 432 -11.24 17.30 -13.23
N GLU A 433 -11.29 16.85 -14.49
CA GLU A 433 -11.70 15.49 -14.82
C GLU A 433 -10.74 14.45 -14.25
N ASP A 434 -9.50 14.83 -13.99
CA ASP A 434 -8.46 13.96 -13.42
C ASP A 434 -8.62 13.73 -11.92
N ASP A 435 -9.54 14.41 -11.25
CA ASP A 435 -9.89 14.17 -9.83
C ASP A 435 -10.23 12.69 -9.58
N LYS A 436 -10.90 12.04 -10.54
CA LYS A 436 -11.25 10.61 -10.50
C LYS A 436 -10.05 9.66 -10.49
N LYS A 437 -8.87 10.12 -10.91
CA LYS A 437 -7.61 9.37 -10.88
C LYS A 437 -6.95 9.38 -9.50
N LEU A 438 -7.43 10.24 -8.59
CA LEU A 438 -6.89 10.38 -7.24
C LEU A 438 -7.56 9.39 -6.28
N VAL A 439 -6.89 9.11 -5.17
CA VAL A 439 -7.42 8.27 -4.09
C VAL A 439 -8.50 8.98 -3.29
N ARG A 440 -9.34 8.22 -2.59
CA ARG A 440 -10.31 8.73 -1.60
C ARG A 440 -11.29 9.77 -2.16
N GLN A 441 -11.88 9.47 -3.34
CA GLN A 441 -12.83 10.34 -4.03
C GLN A 441 -14.31 9.92 -3.88
N THR A 442 -14.62 8.91 -3.03
CA THR A 442 -16.03 8.57 -2.75
C THR A 442 -16.70 9.64 -1.89
N PRO A 443 -18.05 9.76 -1.93
CA PRO A 443 -18.78 10.76 -1.14
C PRO A 443 -18.43 10.72 0.35
N GLU A 444 -18.21 9.52 0.93
CA GLU A 444 -17.87 9.36 2.35
C GLU A 444 -16.48 9.95 2.65
N TRP A 445 -15.51 9.74 1.75
CA TRP A 445 -14.18 10.31 1.90
C TRP A 445 -14.19 11.83 1.74
N ILE A 446 -14.96 12.35 0.77
CA ILE A 446 -15.12 13.79 0.55
C ILE A 446 -15.72 14.44 1.79
N ALA A 447 -16.79 13.86 2.37
CA ALA A 447 -17.40 14.36 3.60
C ALA A 447 -16.41 14.40 4.77
N ARG A 448 -15.61 13.34 4.95
CA ARG A 448 -14.57 13.27 5.99
C ARG A 448 -13.48 14.33 5.80
N LYS A 449 -13.02 14.53 4.56
CA LYS A 449 -12.04 15.57 4.23
C LYS A 449 -12.60 16.98 4.48
N ASN A 450 -13.81 17.25 4.06
CA ASN A 450 -14.49 18.54 4.30
C ASN A 450 -14.60 18.84 5.81
N GLN A 451 -14.95 17.85 6.63
CA GLN A 451 -14.96 17.96 8.09
C GLN A 451 -13.57 18.27 8.65
N PHE A 452 -12.53 17.63 8.12
CA PHE A 452 -11.14 17.90 8.54
C PHE A 452 -10.72 19.32 8.18
N PHE A 453 -10.94 19.75 6.93
CA PHE A 453 -10.51 21.08 6.48
C PHE A 453 -11.34 22.22 7.07
N SER A 454 -12.57 21.97 7.57
CA SER A 454 -13.35 22.98 8.26
C SER A 454 -12.69 23.51 9.55
N GLN A 455 -11.75 22.75 10.13
CA GLN A 455 -10.99 23.16 11.31
C GLN A 455 -9.92 24.25 11.02
N PHE A 456 -9.65 24.50 9.76
CA PHE A 456 -8.67 25.48 9.28
C PHE A 456 -9.33 26.69 8.58
N LYS A 457 -10.66 26.75 8.60
CA LYS A 457 -11.40 27.94 8.16
C LYS A 457 -11.49 28.88 9.36
N ASP A 458 -10.73 29.96 9.33
CA ASP A 458 -10.89 31.11 10.24
C ASP A 458 -12.15 31.90 9.87
#